data_eeba56faf4cd0a02a23463a868a886fb
#
_entry.id   eeba56faf4cd0a02a23463a868a886fb
#
_cell.length_a   1.000
_cell.length_b   1.000
_cell.length_c   1.000
_cell.angle_alpha   90.00
_cell.angle_beta   90.00
_cell.angle_gamma   90.00
#
_symmetry.space_group_name_H-M   'P 1'
#
loop_
_entity.id
_entity.type
_entity.pdbx_description
1 polymer ?
#
loop_
_entity_poly.entity_id
_entity_poly.type
_entity_poly.pdbx_seq_one_letter_code
_entity_poly.pdbx_strand_id
1 'polypeptide(L)'
;MSTMIEEPTDQAPYLDVADPSFSIRSRAVEQAREKSWYARTPYGIAVLRYDEVNTLVRDRRLRQGSYAWPAHNNAHGSFSDWWMRMLLSKEGADHSRLRRLANPAFAPKLVKKMTPDFQQIADELIDDFIDAGECDFVAEFSEPYATQVICLLLGLPLSEWKNLAELASEMGLALGVTFKRDEARINAATDKLFAYAKAVVENIKREGLGDDFLSSLVRANQDDDQALGDQELYDMIVLAIFGGIDTTRNQIALALDTFIQHPAQWKLLGEQPELARAAVEEVMRVRPTVTWVTREALEDFTFQGLEITQGTTVHLFSQSAGTDPRAFDDPGFDITAKRCPHFGFGAGAHHCIGHFIARGDMTVALAKLAQRLLDPEYAGTPEWLPDSGNTGPVRLPIRFRAGRAA
;
A
#
# COMPACT_ATOMS: atom_id res chain seq x y z
N MET A 1 19.06 -45.26 16.14
CA MET A 1 18.49 -44.50 15.00
C MET A 1 19.14 -43.17 15.03
N SER A 2 20.10 -42.95 14.15
CA SER A 2 20.86 -41.71 14.05
C SER A 2 19.99 -40.73 13.25
N THR A 3 19.53 -39.68 13.89
CA THR A 3 18.92 -38.52 13.20
C THR A 3 20.01 -37.83 12.41
N MET A 4 20.02 -38.04 11.10
CA MET A 4 20.82 -37.21 10.19
C MET A 4 20.35 -35.78 10.32
N ILE A 5 21.17 -34.95 10.91
CA ILE A 5 21.06 -33.51 10.81
C ILE A 5 21.44 -33.22 9.36
N GLU A 6 20.47 -32.85 8.51
CA GLU A 6 20.75 -32.31 7.18
C GLU A 6 21.58 -31.05 7.38
N GLU A 7 22.79 -31.04 6.81
CA GLU A 7 23.64 -29.86 6.73
C GLU A 7 22.86 -28.74 6.00
N PRO A 8 22.97 -27.45 6.41
CA PRO A 8 22.33 -26.37 5.72
C PRO A 8 22.88 -26.29 4.30
N THR A 9 22.10 -26.77 3.35
CA THR A 9 22.49 -26.82 1.95
C THR A 9 22.67 -25.38 1.45
N ASP A 10 23.82 -25.10 0.90
CA ASP A 10 24.22 -23.90 0.10
C ASP A 10 23.36 -23.74 -1.18
N GLN A 11 22.12 -24.18 -1.18
CA GLN A 11 21.19 -24.32 -2.29
C GLN A 11 19.90 -23.51 -2.15
N ALA A 12 19.86 -22.49 -1.29
CA ALA A 12 18.69 -21.62 -1.23
C ALA A 12 18.51 -20.93 -2.59
N PRO A 13 17.26 -20.83 -3.11
CA PRO A 13 16.97 -20.10 -4.33
C PRO A 13 17.50 -18.68 -4.27
N TYR A 14 17.81 -18.09 -5.42
CA TYR A 14 18.18 -16.68 -5.56
C TYR A 14 17.12 -15.96 -6.38
N LEU A 15 16.70 -14.79 -5.90
CA LEU A 15 15.76 -13.89 -6.57
C LEU A 15 16.41 -12.50 -6.66
N ASP A 16 16.64 -12.04 -7.88
CA ASP A 16 17.18 -10.70 -8.12
C ASP A 16 16.05 -9.66 -8.10
N VAL A 17 15.70 -9.22 -6.91
CA VAL A 17 14.67 -8.19 -6.67
C VAL A 17 15.12 -6.78 -7.09
N ALA A 18 16.38 -6.59 -7.46
CA ALA A 18 16.92 -5.33 -7.98
C ALA A 18 16.85 -5.25 -9.51
N ASP A 19 16.63 -6.37 -10.20
CA ASP A 19 16.47 -6.38 -11.65
C ASP A 19 15.14 -5.71 -12.05
N PRO A 20 15.16 -4.68 -12.92
CA PRO A 20 13.94 -4.03 -13.40
C PRO A 20 12.95 -4.97 -14.12
N SER A 21 13.42 -6.13 -14.61
CA SER A 21 12.56 -7.16 -15.21
C SER A 21 12.01 -8.18 -14.20
N PHE A 22 12.39 -8.07 -12.91
CA PHE A 22 11.88 -8.94 -11.87
C PHE A 22 10.35 -8.84 -11.76
N SER A 23 9.68 -9.98 -11.66
CA SER A 23 8.25 -10.01 -11.34
C SER A 23 7.99 -10.87 -10.10
N ILE A 24 7.33 -10.25 -9.13
CA ILE A 24 6.88 -10.92 -7.90
C ILE A 24 5.91 -12.08 -8.20
N ARG A 25 5.25 -12.02 -9.35
CA ARG A 25 4.27 -13.02 -9.83
C ARG A 25 4.88 -14.06 -10.76
N SER A 26 6.20 -14.04 -10.92
CA SER A 26 6.87 -14.97 -11.81
C SER A 26 6.86 -16.40 -11.26
N ARG A 27 6.91 -17.37 -12.17
CA ARG A 27 7.12 -18.77 -11.80
C ARG A 27 8.39 -19.00 -10.98
N ALA A 28 9.38 -18.14 -11.13
CA ALA A 28 10.62 -18.22 -10.35
C ALA A 28 10.34 -18.03 -8.84
N VAL A 29 9.45 -17.11 -8.46
CA VAL A 29 9.05 -16.91 -7.08
C VAL A 29 8.26 -18.11 -6.55
N GLU A 30 7.31 -18.64 -7.33
CA GLU A 30 6.57 -19.85 -6.97
C GLU A 30 7.49 -21.05 -6.78
N GLN A 31 8.40 -21.30 -7.73
CA GLN A 31 9.37 -22.39 -7.65
C GLN A 31 10.33 -22.23 -6.46
N ALA A 32 10.75 -20.99 -6.18
CA ALA A 32 11.57 -20.71 -4.99
C ALA A 32 10.81 -21.03 -3.71
N ARG A 33 9.53 -20.63 -3.59
CA ARG A 33 8.66 -20.94 -2.44
C ARG A 33 8.47 -22.43 -2.25
N GLU A 34 8.27 -23.21 -3.34
CA GLU A 34 8.15 -24.66 -3.24
C GLU A 34 9.44 -25.31 -2.74
N LYS A 35 10.58 -24.81 -3.19
CA LYS A 35 11.90 -25.36 -2.83
C LYS A 35 12.31 -24.99 -1.40
N SER A 36 12.04 -23.76 -0.95
CA SER A 36 12.48 -23.25 0.36
C SER A 36 11.49 -22.20 0.90
N TRP A 37 11.47 -22.03 2.24
CA TRP A 37 10.70 -20.95 2.87
C TRP A 37 11.30 -19.55 2.63
N TYR A 38 12.58 -19.49 2.20
CA TYR A 38 13.27 -18.25 1.87
C TYR A 38 14.07 -18.38 0.57
N ALA A 39 14.39 -17.25 -0.01
CA ALA A 39 15.35 -17.10 -1.10
C ALA A 39 16.39 -16.04 -0.72
N ARG A 40 17.61 -16.14 -1.28
CA ARG A 40 18.61 -15.07 -1.21
C ARG A 40 18.25 -13.95 -2.19
N THR A 41 18.58 -12.72 -1.83
CA THR A 41 18.41 -11.53 -2.68
C THR A 41 19.69 -10.67 -2.66
N PRO A 42 19.83 -9.66 -3.53
CA PRO A 42 20.97 -8.73 -3.48
C PRO A 42 21.12 -8.00 -2.14
N TYR A 43 20.02 -7.86 -1.36
CA TYR A 43 19.98 -7.08 -0.13
C TYR A 43 19.94 -7.93 1.15
N GLY A 44 19.78 -9.24 1.03
CA GLY A 44 19.62 -10.16 2.16
C GLY A 44 18.76 -11.36 1.79
N ILE A 45 17.58 -11.50 2.39
CA ILE A 45 16.68 -12.63 2.14
C ILE A 45 15.25 -12.18 1.82
N ALA A 46 14.54 -12.99 1.02
CA ALA A 46 13.10 -12.92 0.81
C ALA A 46 12.43 -14.13 1.49
N VAL A 47 11.46 -13.87 2.36
CA VAL A 47 10.63 -14.90 3.02
C VAL A 47 9.38 -15.12 2.20
N LEU A 48 9.10 -16.37 1.81
CA LEU A 48 8.17 -16.69 0.72
C LEU A 48 6.88 -17.37 1.20
N ARG A 49 6.93 -18.11 2.32
CA ARG A 49 5.81 -18.93 2.81
C ARG A 49 4.99 -18.20 3.87
N TYR A 50 3.74 -18.58 3.98
CA TYR A 50 2.76 -17.92 4.85
C TYR A 50 3.16 -17.93 6.33
N ASP A 51 3.50 -19.09 6.88
CA ASP A 51 3.77 -19.23 8.31
C ASP A 51 5.02 -18.48 8.75
N GLU A 52 6.07 -18.49 7.92
CA GLU A 52 7.30 -17.78 8.16
C GLU A 52 7.11 -16.27 8.05
N VAL A 53 6.35 -15.79 7.04
CA VAL A 53 5.97 -14.37 6.93
C VAL A 53 5.14 -13.96 8.14
N ASN A 54 4.15 -14.77 8.55
CA ASN A 54 3.30 -14.50 9.70
C ASN A 54 4.09 -14.39 11.02
N THR A 55 5.11 -15.21 11.18
CA THR A 55 6.00 -15.21 12.36
C THR A 55 6.93 -14.00 12.33
N LEU A 56 7.68 -13.82 11.25
CA LEU A 56 8.75 -12.83 11.17
C LEU A 56 8.21 -11.37 11.07
N VAL A 57 7.01 -11.15 10.54
CA VAL A 57 6.43 -9.80 10.46
C VAL A 57 6.15 -9.19 11.84
N ARG A 58 6.08 -10.02 12.89
CA ARG A 58 5.84 -9.64 14.29
C ARG A 58 7.04 -9.87 15.21
N ASP A 59 8.15 -10.36 14.66
CA ASP A 59 9.36 -10.65 15.44
C ASP A 59 10.03 -9.35 15.90
N ARG A 60 10.26 -9.23 17.21
CA ARG A 60 10.85 -8.02 17.81
C ARG A 60 12.34 -7.87 17.55
N ARG A 61 13.01 -8.92 17.07
CA ARG A 61 14.41 -8.88 16.62
C ARG A 61 14.54 -8.23 15.24
N LEU A 62 13.41 -7.98 14.59
CA LEU A 62 13.31 -7.30 13.29
C LEU A 62 12.65 -5.93 13.47
N ARG A 63 13.33 -4.87 13.05
CA ARG A 63 12.73 -3.53 12.96
C ARG A 63 12.18 -3.27 11.56
N GLN A 64 11.44 -2.18 11.41
CA GLN A 64 10.97 -1.73 10.10
C GLN A 64 12.15 -1.40 9.19
N GLY A 65 12.18 -2.01 8.00
CA GLY A 65 13.30 -1.92 7.07
C GLY A 65 13.41 -0.58 6.32
N SER A 66 12.41 0.30 6.43
CA SER A 66 12.49 1.66 5.89
C SER A 66 13.71 2.43 6.40
N TYR A 67 14.18 2.11 7.62
CA TYR A 67 15.37 2.70 8.20
C TYR A 67 16.65 2.44 7.38
N ALA A 68 16.79 1.27 6.78
CA ALA A 68 17.96 0.91 5.98
C ALA A 68 17.89 1.43 4.52
N TRP A 69 16.71 1.83 4.06
CA TRP A 69 16.47 2.19 2.66
C TRP A 69 17.40 3.30 2.11
N PRO A 70 17.63 4.44 2.82
CA PRO A 70 18.52 5.50 2.30
C PRO A 70 19.96 5.03 2.12
N ALA A 71 20.48 4.25 3.07
CA ALA A 71 21.84 3.74 2.99
C ALA A 71 22.01 2.74 1.83
N HIS A 72 21.07 1.80 1.66
CA HIS A 72 21.09 0.81 0.58
C HIS A 72 21.00 1.46 -0.80
N ASN A 73 20.26 2.56 -0.92
CA ASN A 73 20.07 3.26 -2.19
C ASN A 73 21.04 4.43 -2.38
N ASN A 74 21.95 4.70 -1.42
CA ASN A 74 22.79 5.89 -1.42
C ASN A 74 21.96 7.16 -1.68
N ALA A 75 20.80 7.28 -1.00
CA ALA A 75 19.82 8.34 -1.18
C ALA A 75 20.17 9.56 -0.35
N HIS A 76 19.95 10.75 -0.91
CA HIS A 76 20.25 12.01 -0.26
C HIS A 76 19.15 13.06 -0.53
N GLY A 77 19.10 14.11 0.31
CA GLY A 77 18.19 15.23 0.16
C GLY A 77 16.90 15.10 0.96
N SER A 78 15.96 16.00 0.68
CA SER A 78 14.76 16.20 1.50
C SER A 78 13.88 14.94 1.65
N PHE A 79 13.77 14.12 0.60
CA PHE A 79 13.04 12.86 0.70
C PHE A 79 13.72 11.87 1.67
N SER A 80 15.03 11.68 1.54
CA SER A 80 15.80 10.80 2.42
C SER A 80 15.74 11.27 3.88
N ASP A 81 15.87 12.58 4.11
CA ASP A 81 15.80 13.18 5.44
C ASP A 81 14.41 12.98 6.07
N TRP A 82 13.35 13.20 5.30
CA TRP A 82 11.99 12.93 5.75
C TRP A 82 11.75 11.43 5.99
N TRP A 83 12.22 10.57 5.08
CA TRP A 83 12.06 9.12 5.19
C TRP A 83 12.60 8.57 6.51
N MET A 84 13.73 9.11 6.98
CA MET A 84 14.31 8.73 8.28
C MET A 84 13.51 9.25 9.48
N ARG A 85 12.76 10.35 9.32
CA ARG A 85 11.99 10.96 10.41
C ARG A 85 10.55 10.48 10.50
N MET A 86 9.95 10.04 9.38
CA MET A 86 8.53 9.70 9.32
C MET A 86 8.14 8.58 10.29
N LEU A 87 6.86 8.51 10.62
CA LEU A 87 6.29 7.53 11.57
C LEU A 87 6.71 6.08 11.24
N LEU A 88 6.76 5.70 9.95
CA LEU A 88 7.14 4.35 9.53
C LEU A 88 8.58 3.97 9.89
N SER A 89 9.49 4.95 10.00
CA SER A 89 10.89 4.74 10.38
C SER A 89 11.15 4.87 11.89
N LYS A 90 10.12 5.18 12.68
CA LYS A 90 10.21 5.22 14.14
C LYS A 90 9.95 3.85 14.75
N GLU A 91 10.54 3.61 15.92
CA GLU A 91 10.32 2.40 16.71
C GLU A 91 10.03 2.76 18.18
N GLY A 92 9.58 1.76 18.95
CA GLY A 92 9.44 1.85 20.41
C GLY A 92 8.48 2.95 20.88
N ALA A 93 8.96 3.81 21.81
CA ALA A 93 8.14 4.83 22.48
C ALA A 93 7.70 5.94 21.51
N ASP A 94 8.58 6.42 20.63
CA ASP A 94 8.28 7.47 19.66
C ASP A 94 7.24 7.02 18.65
N HIS A 95 7.40 5.81 18.08
CA HIS A 95 6.39 5.22 17.22
C HIS A 95 5.02 5.11 17.93
N SER A 96 5.00 4.59 19.16
CA SER A 96 3.78 4.41 19.94
C SER A 96 3.10 5.74 20.28
N ARG A 97 3.88 6.80 20.57
CA ARG A 97 3.38 8.15 20.84
C ARG A 97 2.68 8.73 19.62
N LEU A 98 3.35 8.77 18.47
CA LEU A 98 2.78 9.30 17.22
C LEU A 98 1.59 8.48 16.73
N ARG A 99 1.65 7.14 16.80
CA ARG A 99 0.51 6.26 16.48
C ARG A 99 -0.73 6.58 17.31
N ARG A 100 -0.55 6.87 18.61
CA ARG A 100 -1.66 7.18 19.51
C ARG A 100 -2.37 8.48 19.12
N LEU A 101 -1.63 9.47 18.64
CA LEU A 101 -2.19 10.73 18.14
C LEU A 101 -2.98 10.54 16.84
N ALA A 102 -2.49 9.69 15.93
CA ALA A 102 -3.11 9.49 14.63
C ALA A 102 -4.30 8.49 14.65
N ASN A 103 -4.23 7.40 15.44
CA ASN A 103 -5.20 6.31 15.43
C ASN A 103 -6.68 6.74 15.50
N PRO A 104 -7.10 7.76 16.31
CA PRO A 104 -8.50 8.16 16.37
C PRO A 104 -9.10 8.59 15.03
N ALA A 105 -8.28 9.24 14.17
CA ALA A 105 -8.70 9.71 12.86
C ALA A 105 -8.81 8.60 11.80
N PHE A 106 -8.38 7.38 12.11
CA PHE A 106 -8.49 6.22 11.23
C PHE A 106 -9.42 5.13 11.80
N ALA A 107 -10.23 5.49 12.80
CA ALA A 107 -11.12 4.53 13.46
C ALA A 107 -12.33 4.15 12.58
N PRO A 108 -12.92 2.94 12.74
CA PRO A 108 -14.06 2.47 11.94
C PRO A 108 -15.27 3.41 11.95
N LYS A 109 -15.45 4.18 13.04
CA LYS A 109 -16.53 5.15 13.16
C LYS A 109 -16.41 6.26 12.10
N LEU A 110 -15.19 6.68 11.80
CA LEU A 110 -14.95 7.70 10.77
C LEU A 110 -15.28 7.14 9.37
N VAL A 111 -14.88 5.93 9.06
CA VAL A 111 -15.23 5.26 7.79
C VAL A 111 -16.74 5.30 7.55
N LYS A 112 -17.52 4.91 8.58
CA LYS A 112 -18.99 4.93 8.49
C LYS A 112 -19.53 6.35 8.23
N LYS A 113 -18.93 7.39 8.83
CA LYS A 113 -19.30 8.79 8.59
C LYS A 113 -19.00 9.23 7.18
N MET A 114 -17.85 8.78 6.61
CA MET A 114 -17.37 9.17 5.27
C MET A 114 -17.98 8.33 4.13
N THR A 115 -18.64 7.20 4.44
CA THR A 115 -19.19 6.30 3.40
C THR A 115 -20.10 7.01 2.38
N PRO A 116 -21.00 7.93 2.76
CA PRO A 116 -21.81 8.68 1.77
C PRO A 116 -20.96 9.50 0.81
N ASP A 117 -19.90 10.13 1.32
CA ASP A 117 -19.00 10.94 0.50
C ASP A 117 -18.19 10.06 -0.47
N PHE A 118 -17.74 8.87 -0.01
CA PHE A 118 -17.09 7.89 -0.90
C PHE A 118 -18.00 7.46 -2.04
N GLN A 119 -19.30 7.26 -1.75
CA GLN A 119 -20.31 6.90 -2.76
C GLN A 119 -20.49 8.05 -3.76
N GLN A 120 -20.62 9.27 -3.28
CA GLN A 120 -20.78 10.45 -4.13
C GLN A 120 -19.58 10.64 -5.06
N ILE A 121 -18.35 10.60 -4.52
CA ILE A 121 -17.13 10.74 -5.33
C ILE A 121 -17.06 9.62 -6.39
N ALA A 122 -17.39 8.38 -6.03
CA ALA A 122 -17.38 7.27 -6.97
C ALA A 122 -18.41 7.45 -8.08
N ASP A 123 -19.63 7.84 -7.73
CA ASP A 123 -20.71 8.07 -8.71
C ASP A 123 -20.35 9.20 -9.67
N GLU A 124 -19.90 10.36 -9.17
CA GLU A 124 -19.50 11.50 -9.98
C GLU A 124 -18.39 11.15 -10.97
N LEU A 125 -17.33 10.46 -10.52
CA LEU A 125 -16.24 10.05 -11.39
C LEU A 125 -16.68 9.01 -12.45
N ILE A 126 -17.55 8.06 -12.09
CA ILE A 126 -18.08 7.09 -13.06
C ILE A 126 -18.96 7.81 -14.10
N ASP A 127 -19.79 8.75 -13.67
CA ASP A 127 -20.67 9.51 -14.57
C ASP A 127 -19.89 10.32 -15.64
N ASP A 128 -18.66 10.74 -15.32
CA ASP A 128 -17.81 11.50 -16.27
C ASP A 128 -17.40 10.66 -17.51
N PHE A 129 -17.26 9.33 -17.39
CA PHE A 129 -16.80 8.49 -18.51
C PHE A 129 -17.76 7.38 -18.93
N ILE A 130 -18.84 7.13 -18.18
CA ILE A 130 -19.70 5.95 -18.41
C ILE A 130 -20.31 5.91 -19.82
N ASP A 131 -20.70 7.07 -20.35
CA ASP A 131 -21.33 7.16 -21.67
C ASP A 131 -20.34 6.96 -22.83
N ALA A 132 -19.05 7.17 -22.59
CA ALA A 132 -18.01 6.90 -23.58
C ALA A 132 -17.80 5.39 -23.83
N GLY A 133 -18.12 4.54 -22.84
CA GLY A 133 -17.95 3.09 -22.91
C GLY A 133 -16.47 2.64 -22.87
N GLU A 134 -15.56 3.57 -22.70
CA GLU A 134 -14.12 3.34 -22.53
C GLU A 134 -13.47 4.46 -21.72
N CYS A 135 -12.36 4.16 -21.03
CA CYS A 135 -11.58 5.14 -20.28
C CYS A 135 -10.16 4.63 -20.03
N ASP A 136 -9.25 5.54 -19.63
CA ASP A 136 -8.07 5.17 -18.86
C ASP A 136 -8.44 5.10 -17.39
N PHE A 137 -8.67 3.91 -16.88
CA PHE A 137 -9.17 3.68 -15.53
C PHE A 137 -8.28 4.27 -14.43
N VAL A 138 -6.96 4.36 -14.67
CA VAL A 138 -6.06 4.99 -13.68
C VAL A 138 -6.30 6.49 -13.64
N ALA A 139 -6.23 7.16 -14.78
CA ALA A 139 -6.33 8.61 -14.87
C ALA A 139 -7.74 9.14 -14.59
N GLU A 140 -8.79 8.38 -14.99
CA GLU A 140 -10.17 8.85 -14.94
C GLU A 140 -10.95 8.36 -13.71
N PHE A 141 -10.46 7.30 -13.03
CA PHE A 141 -11.11 6.81 -11.81
C PHE A 141 -10.16 6.62 -10.63
N SER A 142 -9.18 5.69 -10.68
CA SER A 142 -8.50 5.25 -9.46
C SER A 142 -7.62 6.35 -8.83
N GLU A 143 -6.97 7.20 -9.63
CA GLU A 143 -6.17 8.32 -9.11
C GLU A 143 -7.04 9.45 -8.55
N PRO A 144 -8.02 10.01 -9.26
CA PRO A 144 -8.90 11.04 -8.71
C PRO A 144 -9.70 10.53 -7.51
N TYR A 145 -10.18 9.30 -7.52
CA TYR A 145 -10.93 8.71 -6.40
C TYR A 145 -10.06 8.64 -5.14
N ALA A 146 -8.91 7.97 -5.20
CA ALA A 146 -8.02 7.82 -4.06
C ALA A 146 -7.57 9.18 -3.49
N THR A 147 -7.28 10.14 -4.38
CA THR A 147 -6.81 11.46 -3.95
C THR A 147 -7.93 12.29 -3.31
N GLN A 148 -9.16 12.26 -3.86
CA GLN A 148 -10.29 12.97 -3.28
C GLN A 148 -10.69 12.37 -1.91
N VAL A 149 -10.59 11.04 -1.74
CA VAL A 149 -10.79 10.39 -0.44
C VAL A 149 -9.77 10.89 0.60
N ILE A 150 -8.51 11.07 0.19
CA ILE A 150 -7.49 11.64 1.09
C ILE A 150 -7.74 13.12 1.37
N CYS A 151 -8.14 13.93 0.39
CA CYS A 151 -8.56 15.30 0.63
C CYS A 151 -9.68 15.37 1.68
N LEU A 152 -10.70 14.53 1.53
CA LEU A 152 -11.82 14.45 2.47
C LEU A 152 -11.35 14.06 3.88
N LEU A 153 -10.50 13.01 4.02
CA LEU A 153 -9.96 12.57 5.30
C LEU A 153 -9.18 13.68 6.01
N LEU A 154 -8.41 14.44 5.26
CA LEU A 154 -7.56 15.51 5.77
C LEU A 154 -8.32 16.83 6.00
N GLY A 155 -9.55 16.95 5.55
CA GLY A 155 -10.30 18.24 5.59
C GLY A 155 -9.80 19.24 4.57
N LEU A 156 -9.20 18.79 3.47
CA LEU A 156 -8.71 19.62 2.37
C LEU A 156 -9.80 19.82 1.30
N PRO A 157 -9.78 20.95 0.56
CA PRO A 157 -10.68 21.15 -0.58
C PRO A 157 -10.50 20.03 -1.63
N LEU A 158 -11.60 19.44 -2.11
CA LEU A 158 -11.52 18.40 -3.14
C LEU A 158 -10.86 18.89 -4.42
N SER A 159 -10.92 20.21 -4.72
CA SER A 159 -10.23 20.81 -5.87
C SER A 159 -8.71 20.67 -5.88
N GLU A 160 -8.11 20.40 -4.72
CA GLU A 160 -6.66 20.21 -4.57
C GLU A 160 -6.17 18.82 -5.07
N TRP A 161 -7.09 17.92 -5.44
CA TRP A 161 -6.74 16.54 -5.74
C TRP A 161 -5.66 16.41 -6.84
N LYS A 162 -5.72 17.22 -7.91
CA LYS A 162 -4.74 17.14 -9.01
C LYS A 162 -3.32 17.48 -8.56
N ASN A 163 -3.19 18.55 -7.78
CA ASN A 163 -1.90 18.95 -7.23
C ASN A 163 -1.32 17.89 -6.29
N LEU A 164 -2.15 17.33 -5.41
CA LEU A 164 -1.71 16.30 -4.46
C LEU A 164 -1.41 14.97 -5.14
N ALA A 165 -2.17 14.57 -6.17
CA ALA A 165 -1.91 13.38 -6.97
C ALA A 165 -0.55 13.49 -7.68
N GLU A 166 -0.25 14.62 -8.31
CA GLU A 166 1.03 14.85 -8.97
C GLU A 166 2.19 14.74 -7.98
N LEU A 167 2.12 15.44 -6.84
CA LEU A 167 3.19 15.42 -5.83
C LEU A 167 3.37 14.03 -5.21
N ALA A 168 2.29 13.32 -4.90
CA ALA A 168 2.36 11.99 -4.35
C ALA A 168 2.94 10.97 -5.36
N SER A 169 2.54 11.05 -6.63
CA SER A 169 3.07 10.20 -7.70
C SER A 169 4.56 10.43 -7.96
N GLU A 170 5.01 11.69 -7.98
CA GLU A 170 6.43 12.04 -8.09
C GLU A 170 7.25 11.50 -6.90
N MET A 171 6.74 11.62 -5.67
CA MET A 171 7.39 11.03 -4.50
C MET A 171 7.35 9.50 -4.53
N GLY A 172 6.29 8.89 -5.09
CA GLY A 172 6.12 7.44 -5.26
C GLY A 172 7.23 6.78 -6.07
N LEU A 173 7.87 7.53 -7.00
CA LEU A 173 9.04 7.05 -7.75
C LEU A 173 10.20 6.62 -6.84
N ALA A 174 10.23 7.07 -5.60
CA ALA A 174 11.23 6.66 -4.61
C ALA A 174 11.13 5.17 -4.24
N LEU A 175 9.95 4.56 -4.37
CA LEU A 175 9.75 3.14 -4.07
C LEU A 175 10.10 2.23 -5.25
N GLY A 176 10.43 2.82 -6.41
CA GLY A 176 10.80 2.09 -7.61
C GLY A 176 12.29 1.74 -7.70
N VAL A 177 12.61 0.72 -8.49
CA VAL A 177 13.99 0.29 -8.74
C VAL A 177 14.81 1.32 -9.56
N THR A 178 14.16 2.32 -10.14
CA THR A 178 14.79 3.40 -10.93
C THR A 178 15.01 4.69 -10.15
N PHE A 179 14.83 4.67 -8.83
CA PHE A 179 14.91 5.82 -7.93
C PHE A 179 16.05 6.80 -8.25
N LYS A 180 17.27 6.32 -8.49
CA LYS A 180 18.44 7.20 -8.73
C LYS A 180 18.26 8.13 -9.93
N ARG A 181 17.56 7.69 -10.97
CA ARG A 181 17.27 8.54 -12.14
C ARG A 181 16.35 9.69 -11.80
N ASP A 182 15.42 9.47 -10.88
CA ASP A 182 14.33 10.39 -10.56
C ASP A 182 14.58 11.17 -9.25
N GLU A 183 15.73 10.98 -8.57
CA GLU A 183 16.05 11.54 -7.23
C GLU A 183 15.83 13.05 -7.13
N ALA A 184 16.20 13.82 -8.14
CA ALA A 184 16.01 15.27 -8.16
C ALA A 184 14.51 15.66 -8.20
N ARG A 185 13.69 14.92 -8.98
CA ARG A 185 12.24 15.12 -9.05
C ARG A 185 11.56 14.77 -7.73
N ILE A 186 11.96 13.65 -7.14
CA ILE A 186 11.47 13.16 -5.85
C ILE A 186 11.72 14.21 -4.76
N ASN A 187 12.95 14.72 -4.67
CA ASN A 187 13.30 15.78 -3.69
C ASN A 187 12.48 17.06 -3.94
N ALA A 188 12.35 17.50 -5.19
CA ALA A 188 11.56 18.68 -5.52
C ALA A 188 10.07 18.53 -5.16
N ALA A 189 9.48 17.36 -5.39
CA ALA A 189 8.10 17.06 -5.00
C ALA A 189 7.96 17.04 -3.46
N THR A 190 8.94 16.46 -2.76
CA THR A 190 8.97 16.44 -1.30
C THR A 190 9.01 17.86 -0.73
N ASP A 191 9.87 18.74 -1.24
CA ASP A 191 9.97 20.13 -0.79
C ASP A 191 8.66 20.89 -1.02
N LYS A 192 8.01 20.70 -2.18
CA LYS A 192 6.70 21.29 -2.48
C LYS A 192 5.62 20.79 -1.52
N LEU A 193 5.61 19.48 -1.23
CA LEU A 193 4.60 18.91 -0.33
C LEU A 193 4.80 19.40 1.12
N PHE A 194 6.04 19.58 1.57
CA PHE A 194 6.33 20.24 2.87
C PHE A 194 5.89 21.70 2.90
N ALA A 195 6.13 22.46 1.83
CA ALA A 195 5.67 23.84 1.74
C ALA A 195 4.12 23.90 1.78
N TYR A 196 3.45 22.98 1.07
CA TYR A 196 2.00 22.83 1.11
C TYR A 196 1.50 22.49 2.53
N ALA A 197 2.08 21.50 3.20
CA ALA A 197 1.72 21.13 4.56
C ALA A 197 1.84 22.29 5.55
N LYS A 198 2.92 23.08 5.46
CA LYS A 198 3.11 24.29 6.29
C LYS A 198 2.00 25.32 6.03
N ALA A 199 1.71 25.62 4.75
CA ALA A 199 0.65 26.58 4.39
C ALA A 199 -0.72 26.13 4.91
N VAL A 200 -1.04 24.82 4.83
CA VAL A 200 -2.29 24.26 5.36
C VAL A 200 -2.36 24.42 6.88
N VAL A 201 -1.31 24.12 7.60
CA VAL A 201 -1.26 24.29 9.08
C VAL A 201 -1.44 25.76 9.46
N GLU A 202 -0.76 26.70 8.77
CA GLU A 202 -0.91 28.14 9.01
C GLU A 202 -2.36 28.58 8.73
N ASN A 203 -2.99 28.06 7.68
CA ASN A 203 -4.36 28.36 7.36
C ASN A 203 -5.32 27.88 8.45
N ILE A 204 -5.17 26.62 8.90
CA ILE A 204 -5.97 26.04 10.00
C ILE A 204 -5.79 26.87 11.29
N LYS A 205 -4.55 27.26 11.64
CA LYS A 205 -4.30 28.10 12.81
C LYS A 205 -4.97 29.49 12.72
N ARG A 206 -5.15 30.03 11.51
CA ARG A 206 -5.79 31.34 11.26
C ARG A 206 -7.30 31.25 11.21
N GLU A 207 -7.87 30.24 10.55
CA GLU A 207 -9.32 30.12 10.31
C GLU A 207 -10.04 29.38 11.44
N GLY A 208 -9.30 28.64 12.25
CA GLY A 208 -9.81 27.85 13.36
C GLY A 208 -9.81 26.35 13.10
N LEU A 209 -9.85 25.58 14.19
CA LEU A 209 -9.81 24.12 14.18
C LEU A 209 -11.17 23.52 13.85
N GLY A 210 -11.21 22.61 12.88
CA GLY A 210 -12.34 21.77 12.55
C GLY A 210 -12.37 20.45 13.32
N ASP A 211 -13.16 19.50 12.80
CA ASP A 211 -13.30 18.12 13.32
C ASP A 211 -12.56 17.08 12.44
N ASP A 212 -11.75 17.54 11.48
CA ASP A 212 -10.96 16.72 10.58
C ASP A 212 -9.63 16.25 11.21
N PHE A 213 -8.93 15.39 10.47
CA PHE A 213 -7.66 14.83 10.94
C PHE A 213 -6.57 15.88 11.12
N LEU A 214 -6.42 16.81 10.17
CA LEU A 214 -5.39 17.84 10.26
C LEU A 214 -5.64 18.76 11.44
N SER A 215 -6.89 19.18 11.65
CA SER A 215 -7.29 19.97 12.83
C SER A 215 -6.98 19.25 14.14
N SER A 216 -7.13 17.92 14.19
CA SER A 216 -6.78 17.13 15.38
C SER A 216 -5.29 17.12 15.67
N LEU A 217 -4.45 17.04 14.63
CA LEU A 217 -2.99 17.10 14.76
C LEU A 217 -2.52 18.51 15.16
N VAL A 218 -3.08 19.55 14.55
CA VAL A 218 -2.74 20.94 14.88
C VAL A 218 -3.13 21.24 16.33
N ARG A 219 -4.29 20.76 16.81
CA ARG A 219 -4.69 20.87 18.22
C ARG A 219 -3.69 20.19 19.15
N ALA A 220 -3.30 18.93 18.83
CA ALA A 220 -2.31 18.22 19.64
C ALA A 220 -0.97 18.93 19.71
N ASN A 221 -0.53 19.56 18.61
CA ASN A 221 0.68 20.37 18.55
C ASN A 221 0.57 21.66 19.40
N GLN A 222 -0.60 22.33 19.39
CA GLN A 222 -0.83 23.55 20.16
C GLN A 222 -0.98 23.28 21.66
N ASP A 223 -1.58 22.14 22.04
CA ASP A 223 -1.84 21.80 23.44
C ASP A 223 -0.57 21.33 24.15
N ASP A 224 0.31 20.62 23.48
CA ASP A 224 1.55 20.07 24.04
C ASP A 224 2.58 19.80 22.92
N ASP A 225 3.60 20.65 22.80
CA ASP A 225 4.69 20.52 21.84
C ASP A 225 5.61 19.31 22.10
N GLN A 226 5.61 18.80 23.34
CA GLN A 226 6.29 17.55 23.68
C GLN A 226 5.50 16.32 23.21
N ALA A 227 4.19 16.44 23.07
CA ALA A 227 3.36 15.38 22.49
C ALA A 227 3.52 15.32 20.97
N LEU A 228 3.61 16.46 20.27
CA LEU A 228 3.80 16.56 18.83
C LEU A 228 4.53 17.84 18.45
N GLY A 229 5.81 17.75 18.12
CA GLY A 229 6.60 18.89 17.64
C GLY A 229 6.21 19.34 16.22
N ASP A 230 6.55 20.58 15.85
CA ASP A 230 6.22 21.15 14.54
C ASP A 230 6.72 20.28 13.36
N GLN A 231 7.96 19.78 13.44
CA GLN A 231 8.49 18.94 12.36
C GLN A 231 7.75 17.61 12.27
N GLU A 232 7.40 16.99 13.39
CA GLU A 232 6.63 15.75 13.42
C GLU A 232 5.21 15.95 12.86
N LEU A 233 4.59 17.10 13.12
CA LEU A 233 3.29 17.48 12.55
C LEU A 233 3.37 17.49 11.02
N TYR A 234 4.35 18.18 10.44
CA TYR A 234 4.54 18.22 8.99
C TYR A 234 4.90 16.83 8.43
N ASP A 235 5.78 16.09 9.08
CA ASP A 235 6.16 14.73 8.66
C ASP A 235 4.94 13.80 8.62
N MET A 236 3.99 13.92 9.56
CA MET A 236 2.74 13.15 9.59
C MET A 236 1.76 13.55 8.49
N ILE A 237 1.64 14.85 8.17
CA ILE A 237 0.80 15.35 7.07
C ILE A 237 1.33 14.81 5.74
N VAL A 238 2.63 14.96 5.50
CA VAL A 238 3.28 14.47 4.28
C VAL A 238 3.11 12.95 4.16
N LEU A 239 3.26 12.20 5.27
CA LEU A 239 3.05 10.75 5.26
C LEU A 239 1.60 10.36 4.96
N ALA A 240 0.62 11.10 5.48
CA ALA A 240 -0.79 10.81 5.23
C ALA A 240 -1.16 11.02 3.75
N ILE A 241 -0.61 12.05 3.10
CA ILE A 241 -0.80 12.31 1.67
C ILE A 241 -0.08 11.25 0.84
N PHE A 242 1.22 11.09 1.03
CA PHE A 242 2.05 10.14 0.29
C PHE A 242 1.57 8.69 0.42
N GLY A 243 1.36 8.23 1.66
CA GLY A 243 1.00 6.84 1.93
C GLY A 243 -0.46 6.49 1.62
N GLY A 244 -1.35 7.49 1.56
CA GLY A 244 -2.76 7.27 1.32
C GLY A 244 -3.17 7.30 -0.15
N ILE A 245 -2.51 8.10 -0.99
CA ILE A 245 -2.88 8.28 -2.39
C ILE A 245 -2.37 7.12 -3.25
N ASP A 246 -1.06 6.94 -3.33
CA ASP A 246 -0.44 6.03 -4.29
C ASP A 246 -0.85 4.57 -4.07
N THR A 247 -0.88 4.12 -2.81
CA THR A 247 -1.26 2.74 -2.48
C THR A 247 -2.71 2.43 -2.81
N THR A 248 -3.65 3.32 -2.51
CA THR A 248 -5.08 3.12 -2.79
C THR A 248 -5.35 3.19 -4.29
N ARG A 249 -4.78 4.17 -5.01
CA ARG A 249 -4.83 4.27 -6.46
C ARG A 249 -4.42 2.95 -7.12
N ASN A 250 -3.24 2.47 -6.78
CA ASN A 250 -2.69 1.23 -7.33
C ASN A 250 -3.55 0.02 -6.96
N GLN A 251 -4.05 -0.07 -5.72
CA GLN A 251 -4.84 -1.22 -5.29
C GLN A 251 -6.20 -1.30 -5.98
N ILE A 252 -6.87 -0.17 -6.23
CA ILE A 252 -8.13 -0.13 -6.99
C ILE A 252 -7.89 -0.56 -8.44
N ALA A 253 -6.82 -0.07 -9.06
CA ALA A 253 -6.45 -0.44 -10.42
C ALA A 253 -6.07 -1.94 -10.54
N LEU A 254 -5.31 -2.47 -9.56
CA LEU A 254 -5.02 -3.91 -9.46
C LEU A 254 -6.28 -4.75 -9.24
N ALA A 255 -7.26 -4.22 -8.53
CA ALA A 255 -8.55 -4.91 -8.35
C ALA A 255 -9.26 -5.08 -9.68
N LEU A 256 -9.44 -3.99 -10.45
CA LEU A 256 -10.10 -4.08 -11.75
C LEU A 256 -9.34 -4.98 -12.72
N ASP A 257 -8.00 -4.86 -12.79
CA ASP A 257 -7.16 -5.75 -13.61
C ASP A 257 -7.32 -7.23 -13.21
N THR A 258 -7.46 -7.52 -11.92
CA THR A 258 -7.74 -8.89 -11.46
C THR A 258 -9.11 -9.36 -11.89
N PHE A 259 -10.13 -8.52 -11.78
CA PHE A 259 -11.50 -8.87 -12.19
C PHE A 259 -11.65 -9.02 -13.70
N ILE A 260 -10.94 -8.25 -14.52
CA ILE A 260 -10.91 -8.45 -15.99
C ILE A 260 -10.42 -9.86 -16.33
N GLN A 261 -9.47 -10.39 -15.56
CA GLN A 261 -8.97 -11.76 -15.73
C GLN A 261 -9.92 -12.82 -15.13
N HIS A 262 -10.92 -12.40 -14.33
CA HIS A 262 -11.92 -13.27 -13.68
C HIS A 262 -13.35 -12.75 -13.90
N PRO A 263 -13.86 -12.71 -15.15
CA PRO A 263 -15.12 -12.02 -15.49
C PRO A 263 -16.35 -12.60 -14.77
N ALA A 264 -16.34 -13.89 -14.43
CA ALA A 264 -17.44 -14.50 -13.65
C ALA A 264 -17.50 -13.92 -12.22
N GLN A 265 -16.36 -13.63 -11.61
CA GLN A 265 -16.29 -13.00 -10.28
C GLN A 265 -16.73 -11.53 -10.33
N TRP A 266 -16.41 -10.80 -11.41
CA TRP A 266 -16.90 -9.44 -11.63
C TRP A 266 -18.42 -9.39 -11.77
N LYS A 267 -18.97 -10.26 -12.59
CA LYS A 267 -20.43 -10.38 -12.75
C LYS A 267 -21.10 -10.71 -11.43
N LEU A 268 -20.55 -11.68 -10.67
CA LEU A 268 -21.06 -12.04 -9.34
C LEU A 268 -21.07 -10.83 -8.39
N LEU A 269 -19.98 -10.03 -8.37
CA LEU A 269 -19.90 -8.84 -7.54
C LEU A 269 -20.95 -7.79 -7.94
N GLY A 270 -21.21 -7.62 -9.24
CA GLY A 270 -22.27 -6.73 -9.73
C GLY A 270 -23.68 -7.17 -9.33
N GLU A 271 -23.93 -8.49 -9.29
CA GLU A 271 -25.20 -9.07 -8.85
C GLU A 271 -25.36 -9.11 -7.33
N GLN A 272 -24.24 -9.18 -6.57
CA GLN A 272 -24.18 -9.28 -5.12
C GLN A 272 -23.17 -8.26 -4.54
N PRO A 273 -23.49 -6.95 -4.54
CA PRO A 273 -22.56 -5.90 -4.13
C PRO A 273 -22.16 -6.00 -2.65
N GLU A 274 -22.89 -6.71 -1.82
CA GLU A 274 -22.53 -7.03 -0.43
C GLU A 274 -21.23 -7.87 -0.34
N LEU A 275 -20.80 -8.53 -1.40
CA LEU A 275 -19.52 -9.24 -1.49
C LEU A 275 -18.32 -8.28 -1.65
N ALA A 276 -18.53 -6.98 -1.89
CA ALA A 276 -17.45 -6.04 -2.17
C ALA A 276 -16.38 -6.00 -1.06
N ARG A 277 -16.80 -6.15 0.21
CA ARG A 277 -15.84 -6.24 1.32
C ARG A 277 -14.96 -7.49 1.23
N ALA A 278 -15.52 -8.64 0.90
CA ALA A 278 -14.78 -9.89 0.70
C ALA A 278 -13.90 -9.79 -0.55
N ALA A 279 -14.39 -9.15 -1.61
CA ALA A 279 -13.64 -8.89 -2.82
C ALA A 279 -12.37 -8.05 -2.56
N VAL A 280 -12.46 -7.01 -1.72
CA VAL A 280 -11.29 -6.21 -1.31
C VAL A 280 -10.25 -7.08 -0.61
N GLU A 281 -10.66 -7.89 0.40
CA GLU A 281 -9.72 -8.77 1.11
C GLU A 281 -9.09 -9.80 0.16
N GLU A 282 -9.85 -10.34 -0.79
CA GLU A 282 -9.35 -11.35 -1.72
C GLU A 282 -8.39 -10.75 -2.76
N VAL A 283 -8.67 -9.57 -3.29
CA VAL A 283 -7.70 -8.86 -4.15
C VAL A 283 -6.43 -8.53 -3.36
N MET A 284 -6.57 -8.00 -2.15
CA MET A 284 -5.44 -7.71 -1.26
C MET A 284 -4.62 -8.97 -0.91
N ARG A 285 -5.21 -10.15 -0.92
CA ARG A 285 -4.51 -11.42 -0.72
C ARG A 285 -3.70 -11.82 -1.94
N VAL A 286 -4.32 -11.84 -3.12
CA VAL A 286 -3.68 -12.37 -4.34
C VAL A 286 -2.82 -11.35 -5.06
N ARG A 287 -3.18 -10.06 -4.97
CA ARG A 287 -2.50 -8.95 -5.67
C ARG A 287 -2.42 -7.68 -4.82
N PRO A 288 -1.71 -7.73 -3.68
CA PRO A 288 -1.48 -6.53 -2.90
C PRO A 288 -0.57 -5.55 -3.65
N THR A 289 -0.88 -4.25 -3.59
CA THR A 289 0.03 -3.22 -4.13
C THR A 289 1.36 -3.19 -3.38
N VAL A 290 1.34 -3.40 -2.06
CA VAL A 290 2.55 -3.60 -1.24
C VAL A 290 2.91 -5.08 -1.32
N THR A 291 3.79 -5.42 -2.26
CA THR A 291 4.14 -6.80 -2.61
C THR A 291 4.98 -7.50 -1.55
N TRP A 292 5.77 -6.73 -0.80
CA TRP A 292 6.51 -7.19 0.38
C TRP A 292 6.65 -6.11 1.43
N VAL A 293 6.82 -6.55 2.67
CA VAL A 293 7.15 -5.70 3.80
C VAL A 293 8.62 -5.91 4.14
N THR A 294 9.41 -4.84 4.23
CA THR A 294 10.83 -4.93 4.54
C THR A 294 11.07 -4.85 6.04
N ARG A 295 11.98 -5.69 6.52
CA ARG A 295 12.51 -5.69 7.89
C ARG A 295 14.03 -5.67 7.86
N GLU A 296 14.65 -5.29 8.97
CA GLU A 296 16.10 -5.36 9.19
C GLU A 296 16.36 -6.03 10.53
N ALA A 297 17.32 -6.97 10.56
CA ALA A 297 17.72 -7.66 11.77
C ALA A 297 18.47 -6.73 12.74
N LEU A 298 18.00 -6.63 13.99
CA LEU A 298 18.61 -5.82 15.05
C LEU A 298 19.78 -6.53 15.74
N GLU A 299 19.83 -7.84 15.66
CA GLU A 299 20.82 -8.72 16.32
C GLU A 299 20.99 -10.00 15.51
N ASP A 300 22.04 -10.75 15.79
CA ASP A 300 22.23 -12.09 15.23
C ASP A 300 21.22 -13.07 15.87
N PHE A 301 20.55 -13.84 15.05
CA PHE A 301 19.63 -14.89 15.51
C PHE A 301 19.46 -16.00 14.50
N THR A 302 19.06 -17.18 14.99
CA THR A 302 18.72 -18.32 14.14
C THR A 302 17.21 -18.43 14.00
N PHE A 303 16.74 -18.64 12.77
CA PHE A 303 15.34 -18.95 12.48
C PHE A 303 15.24 -20.13 11.52
N GLN A 304 14.60 -21.22 11.93
CA GLN A 304 14.45 -22.48 11.17
C GLN A 304 15.78 -22.97 10.54
N GLY A 305 16.87 -22.92 11.30
CA GLY A 305 18.20 -23.34 10.86
C GLY A 305 18.98 -22.33 9.99
N LEU A 306 18.40 -21.20 9.66
CA LEU A 306 19.08 -20.11 8.97
C LEU A 306 19.65 -19.12 10.01
N GLU A 307 20.95 -18.86 9.94
CA GLU A 307 21.60 -17.77 10.67
C GLU A 307 21.31 -16.45 9.97
N ILE A 308 20.64 -15.53 10.69
CA ILE A 308 20.33 -14.17 10.23
C ILE A 308 21.19 -13.22 11.06
N THR A 309 22.15 -12.56 10.42
CA THR A 309 23.07 -11.64 11.09
C THR A 309 22.46 -10.22 11.21
N GLN A 310 22.91 -9.48 12.21
CA GLN A 310 22.54 -8.07 12.40
C GLN A 310 22.75 -7.27 11.11
N GLY A 311 21.77 -6.43 10.76
CA GLY A 311 21.77 -5.61 9.54
C GLY A 311 21.25 -6.34 8.29
N THR A 312 20.97 -7.66 8.37
CA THR A 312 20.35 -8.38 7.24
C THR A 312 18.98 -7.79 6.91
N THR A 313 18.78 -7.46 5.64
CA THR A 313 17.46 -7.07 5.11
C THR A 313 16.62 -8.32 4.87
N VAL A 314 15.39 -8.30 5.38
CA VAL A 314 14.41 -9.39 5.28
C VAL A 314 13.16 -8.86 4.56
N HIS A 315 12.97 -9.25 3.31
CA HIS A 315 11.75 -8.96 2.55
C HIS A 315 10.69 -10.03 2.83
N LEU A 316 9.59 -9.65 3.45
CA LEU A 316 8.47 -10.54 3.74
C LEU A 316 7.47 -10.44 2.58
N PHE A 317 7.47 -11.43 1.68
CA PHE A 317 6.69 -11.40 0.44
C PHE A 317 5.20 -11.62 0.71
N SER A 318 4.45 -10.53 0.82
CA SER A 318 3.01 -10.53 1.09
C SER A 318 2.21 -11.30 0.04
N GLN A 319 2.54 -11.11 -1.25
CA GLN A 319 1.86 -11.78 -2.34
C GLN A 319 2.19 -13.28 -2.41
N SER A 320 3.44 -13.66 -2.24
CA SER A 320 3.84 -15.07 -2.21
C SER A 320 3.17 -15.81 -1.05
N ALA A 321 3.19 -15.22 0.14
CA ALA A 321 2.49 -15.75 1.31
C ALA A 321 0.98 -15.84 1.09
N GLY A 322 0.39 -14.80 0.48
CA GLY A 322 -1.04 -14.75 0.18
C GLY A 322 -1.54 -15.83 -0.81
N THR A 323 -0.65 -16.42 -1.57
CA THR A 323 -0.93 -17.49 -2.54
C THR A 323 -0.24 -18.81 -2.21
N ASP A 324 0.20 -18.99 -0.96
CA ASP A 324 0.88 -20.22 -0.52
C ASP A 324 -0.12 -21.38 -0.39
N PRO A 325 0.02 -22.47 -1.16
CA PRO A 325 -0.89 -23.62 -1.08
C PRO A 325 -0.82 -24.39 0.24
N ARG A 326 0.17 -24.08 1.11
CA ARG A 326 0.26 -24.64 2.47
C ARG A 326 -0.73 -23.98 3.43
N ALA A 327 -1.12 -22.72 3.15
CA ALA A 327 -2.06 -21.95 3.96
C ALA A 327 -3.46 -21.86 3.32
N PHE A 328 -3.56 -22.08 2.01
CA PHE A 328 -4.78 -21.96 1.24
C PHE A 328 -4.97 -23.20 0.37
N ASP A 329 -5.96 -24.04 0.69
CA ASP A 329 -6.26 -25.27 -0.06
C ASP A 329 -6.50 -24.99 -1.55
N ASP A 330 -7.18 -23.89 -1.87
CA ASP A 330 -7.27 -23.33 -3.21
C ASP A 330 -6.75 -21.88 -3.17
N PRO A 331 -5.52 -21.62 -3.63
CA PRO A 331 -4.93 -20.30 -3.63
C PRO A 331 -5.47 -19.36 -4.73
N GLY A 332 -6.33 -19.86 -5.62
CA GLY A 332 -6.98 -19.10 -6.69
C GLY A 332 -7.82 -17.93 -6.18
N PHE A 333 -8.24 -17.06 -7.11
CA PHE A 333 -9.06 -15.89 -6.81
C PHE A 333 -10.55 -16.27 -6.72
N ASP A 334 -11.14 -16.11 -5.53
CA ASP A 334 -12.56 -16.38 -5.26
C ASP A 334 -13.08 -15.45 -4.14
N ILE A 335 -13.94 -14.49 -4.52
CA ILE A 335 -14.51 -13.50 -3.58
C ILE A 335 -15.51 -14.08 -2.58
N THR A 336 -15.91 -15.35 -2.74
CA THR A 336 -16.82 -16.05 -1.82
C THR A 336 -16.09 -16.91 -0.80
N ALA A 337 -14.81 -17.17 -1.01
CA ALA A 337 -14.02 -18.06 -0.17
C ALA A 337 -13.70 -17.44 1.19
N LYS A 338 -13.74 -18.26 2.24
CA LYS A 338 -13.24 -17.87 3.56
C LYS A 338 -11.73 -18.08 3.60
N ARG A 339 -10.99 -17.02 3.90
CA ARG A 339 -9.53 -17.02 3.85
C ARG A 339 -8.89 -16.71 5.19
N CYS A 340 -7.65 -17.19 5.38
CA CYS A 340 -6.76 -16.69 6.42
C CYS A 340 -6.41 -15.21 6.16
N PRO A 341 -6.03 -14.44 7.20
CA PRO A 341 -5.62 -13.05 7.02
C PRO A 341 -4.45 -12.91 6.05
N HIS A 342 -4.51 -11.91 5.18
CA HIS A 342 -3.41 -11.58 4.26
C HIS A 342 -2.46 -10.53 4.88
N PHE A 343 -1.31 -10.30 4.23
CA PHE A 343 -0.28 -9.35 4.68
C PHE A 343 -0.21 -8.06 3.84
N GLY A 344 -1.18 -7.79 2.98
CA GLY A 344 -1.21 -6.59 2.13
C GLY A 344 -1.25 -5.26 2.90
N PHE A 345 -1.65 -5.28 4.18
CA PHE A 345 -1.55 -4.16 5.11
C PHE A 345 -0.40 -4.30 6.12
N GLY A 346 0.53 -5.23 5.89
CA GLY A 346 1.53 -5.61 6.88
C GLY A 346 0.92 -6.25 8.12
N ALA A 347 1.67 -6.29 9.20
CA ALA A 347 1.20 -6.74 10.52
C ALA A 347 2.11 -6.22 11.65
N GLY A 348 1.74 -6.50 12.92
CA GLY A 348 2.49 -6.08 14.10
C GLY A 348 2.35 -4.60 14.39
N ALA A 349 3.39 -3.99 14.97
CA ALA A 349 3.39 -2.59 15.39
C ALA A 349 3.16 -1.63 14.20
N HIS A 350 3.67 -1.97 13.03
CA HIS A 350 3.55 -1.19 11.79
C HIS A 350 2.41 -1.63 10.87
N HIS A 351 1.38 -2.34 11.39
CA HIS A 351 0.17 -2.61 10.61
C HIS A 351 -0.42 -1.28 10.10
N CYS A 352 -0.84 -1.24 8.84
CA CYS A 352 -1.29 -0.01 8.18
C CYS A 352 -2.31 0.75 9.02
N ILE A 353 -2.04 2.03 9.31
CA ILE A 353 -2.93 2.87 10.10
C ILE A 353 -4.23 3.16 9.35
N GLY A 354 -4.14 3.36 8.02
CA GLY A 354 -5.26 3.66 7.13
C GLY A 354 -6.12 2.47 6.73
N HIS A 355 -5.84 1.26 7.24
CA HIS A 355 -6.47 0.03 6.76
C HIS A 355 -8.00 0.00 6.85
N PHE A 356 -8.61 0.73 7.77
CA PHE A 356 -10.08 0.84 7.85
C PHE A 356 -10.62 1.74 6.74
N ILE A 357 -9.96 2.89 6.48
CA ILE A 357 -10.33 3.82 5.40
C ILE A 357 -10.18 3.11 4.06
N ALA A 358 -8.98 2.57 3.77
CA ALA A 358 -8.69 1.87 2.52
C ALA A 358 -9.65 0.70 2.23
N ARG A 359 -10.03 -0.06 3.26
CA ARG A 359 -11.05 -1.11 3.10
C ARG A 359 -12.44 -0.55 2.84
N GLY A 360 -12.79 0.57 3.48
CA GLY A 360 -14.10 1.20 3.35
C GLY A 360 -14.29 1.82 1.97
N ASP A 361 -13.35 2.63 1.53
CA ASP A 361 -13.40 3.31 0.24
C ASP A 361 -13.32 2.33 -0.94
N MET A 362 -12.39 1.36 -0.91
CA MET A 362 -12.33 0.30 -1.93
C MET A 362 -13.58 -0.56 -1.98
N THR A 363 -14.22 -0.84 -0.83
CA THR A 363 -15.50 -1.57 -0.80
C THR A 363 -16.58 -0.80 -1.55
N VAL A 364 -16.68 0.51 -1.32
CA VAL A 364 -17.63 1.37 -2.03
C VAL A 364 -17.28 1.44 -3.52
N ALA A 365 -16.03 1.70 -3.86
CA ALA A 365 -15.60 1.80 -5.25
C ALA A 365 -15.90 0.53 -6.04
N LEU A 366 -15.52 -0.65 -5.53
CA LEU A 366 -15.73 -1.91 -6.23
C LEU A 366 -17.20 -2.26 -6.39
N ALA A 367 -18.04 -2.00 -5.37
CA ALA A 367 -19.49 -2.21 -5.47
C ALA A 367 -20.10 -1.35 -6.58
N LYS A 368 -19.77 -0.04 -6.63
CA LYS A 368 -20.27 0.88 -7.64
C LYS A 368 -19.77 0.54 -9.04
N LEU A 369 -18.48 0.28 -9.18
CA LEU A 369 -17.88 -0.09 -10.46
C LEU A 369 -18.48 -1.38 -11.04
N ALA A 370 -18.66 -2.42 -10.21
CA ALA A 370 -19.20 -3.70 -10.69
C ALA A 370 -20.67 -3.61 -11.15
N GLN A 371 -21.45 -2.69 -10.59
CA GLN A 371 -22.82 -2.41 -11.02
C GLN A 371 -22.89 -1.56 -12.31
N ARG A 372 -21.92 -0.67 -12.50
CA ARG A 372 -21.94 0.36 -13.56
C ARG A 372 -21.12 -0.05 -14.79
N LEU A 373 -20.00 -0.77 -14.64
CA LEU A 373 -19.11 -1.21 -15.71
C LEU A 373 -19.37 -2.70 -16.01
N LEU A 374 -20.24 -3.00 -16.96
CA LEU A 374 -20.56 -4.38 -17.34
C LEU A 374 -19.51 -4.93 -18.33
N ASP A 375 -19.04 -6.15 -18.09
CA ASP A 375 -18.09 -6.89 -18.92
C ASP A 375 -16.83 -6.06 -19.28
N PRO A 376 -16.11 -5.52 -18.30
CA PRO A 376 -14.91 -4.73 -18.58
C PRO A 376 -13.83 -5.60 -19.21
N GLU A 377 -13.15 -5.05 -20.22
CA GLU A 377 -12.05 -5.69 -20.91
C GLU A 377 -10.96 -4.67 -21.28
N TYR A 378 -9.77 -5.13 -21.62
CA TYR A 378 -8.71 -4.20 -22.05
C TYR A 378 -9.03 -3.57 -23.39
N ALA A 379 -8.93 -2.22 -23.46
CA ALA A 379 -9.01 -1.44 -24.70
C ALA A 379 -7.63 -1.18 -25.34
N GLY A 380 -6.57 -1.57 -24.66
CA GLY A 380 -5.18 -1.41 -25.08
C GLY A 380 -4.24 -2.15 -24.15
N THR A 381 -2.94 -1.97 -24.32
CA THR A 381 -1.93 -2.58 -23.44
C THR A 381 -1.79 -1.76 -22.16
N PRO A 382 -2.00 -2.36 -20.98
CA PRO A 382 -1.71 -1.68 -19.71
C PRO A 382 -0.23 -1.35 -19.56
N GLU A 383 0.08 -0.19 -18.98
CA GLU A 383 1.43 0.21 -18.63
C GLU A 383 1.65 0.03 -17.14
N TRP A 384 2.80 -0.51 -16.75
CA TRP A 384 3.09 -0.91 -15.38
C TRP A 384 4.33 -0.24 -14.82
N LEU A 385 4.31 0.02 -13.52
CA LEU A 385 5.55 0.22 -12.77
C LEU A 385 6.31 -1.13 -12.73
N PRO A 386 7.65 -1.11 -12.77
CA PRO A 386 8.44 -2.29 -12.44
C PRO A 386 8.05 -2.84 -11.08
N ASP A 387 7.98 -4.18 -10.95
CA ASP A 387 7.68 -4.80 -9.66
C ASP A 387 8.76 -4.43 -8.62
N SER A 388 8.30 -3.90 -7.51
CA SER A 388 9.12 -3.48 -6.36
C SER A 388 8.33 -3.74 -5.09
N GLY A 389 8.71 -3.14 -3.96
CA GLY A 389 7.91 -3.19 -2.73
C GLY A 389 6.52 -2.56 -2.85
N ASN A 390 6.31 -1.73 -3.89
CA ASN A 390 5.01 -1.16 -4.25
C ASN A 390 4.84 -1.26 -5.76
N THR A 391 3.69 -1.74 -6.24
CA THR A 391 3.42 -1.93 -7.67
C THR A 391 1.98 -1.61 -8.04
N GLY A 392 1.76 -1.26 -9.30
CA GLY A 392 0.45 -1.02 -9.89
C GLY A 392 0.55 -0.55 -11.33
N PRO A 393 -0.56 -0.52 -12.07
CA PRO A 393 -0.56 0.06 -13.40
C PRO A 393 -0.48 1.60 -13.30
N VAL A 394 0.30 2.20 -14.20
CA VAL A 394 0.33 3.66 -14.40
C VAL A 394 -0.70 4.09 -15.45
N ARG A 395 -1.12 3.13 -16.29
CA ARG A 395 -2.17 3.29 -17.27
C ARG A 395 -2.93 1.98 -17.44
N LEU A 396 -4.28 2.05 -17.44
CA LEU A 396 -5.14 0.88 -17.60
C LEU A 396 -6.30 1.22 -18.54
N PRO A 397 -6.08 1.17 -19.87
CA PRO A 397 -7.13 1.44 -20.83
C PRO A 397 -8.12 0.28 -20.86
N ILE A 398 -9.40 0.59 -20.62
CA ILE A 398 -10.49 -0.38 -20.58
C ILE A 398 -11.65 0.07 -21.47
N ARG A 399 -12.45 -0.89 -21.90
CA ARG A 399 -13.78 -0.68 -22.47
C ARG A 399 -14.78 -1.57 -21.74
N PHE A 400 -16.03 -1.14 -21.74
CA PHE A 400 -17.10 -1.79 -21.00
C PHE A 400 -18.45 -1.43 -21.59
N ARG A 401 -19.50 -2.13 -21.17
CA ARG A 401 -20.89 -1.71 -21.43
C ARG A 401 -21.40 -0.94 -20.22
N ALA A 402 -22.11 0.18 -20.47
CA ALA A 402 -22.73 0.95 -19.40
C ALA A 402 -23.84 0.12 -18.71
N GLY A 403 -23.73 -0.06 -17.40
CA GLY A 403 -24.77 -0.58 -16.53
C GLY A 403 -25.72 0.55 -16.10
N ARG A 404 -26.91 0.20 -15.62
CA ARG A 404 -27.85 1.19 -15.05
C ARG A 404 -27.34 1.65 -13.68
N ALA A 405 -27.49 2.95 -13.40
CA ALA A 405 -27.36 3.44 -12.03
C ALA A 405 -28.43 2.76 -11.16
N ALA A 406 -28.00 2.21 -10.01
CA ALA A 406 -28.89 1.58 -9.04
C ALA A 406 -29.62 2.63 -8.18
#